data_ccc99f66f2923fb8b9a8330894b30760
#
_entry.id   ccc99f66f2923fb8b9a8330894b30760
#
_cell.length_a   1.000
_cell.length_b   1.000
_cell.length_c   1.000
_cell.angle_alpha   90.00
_cell.angle_beta   90.00
_cell.angle_gamma   90.00
#
_symmetry.space_group_name_H-M   'P 1'
#
loop_
_entity.id
_entity.type
_entity.pdbx_description
1 polymer ?
#
loop_
_entity_poly.entity_id
_entity_poly.type
_entity_poly.pdbx_seq_one_letter_code
_entity_poly.pdbx_strand_id
1 'polypeptide(L)'
;MQSTNNINVKQITPLTPPDEIKEELPLSEKACQTVVQARQTVRNILDREDHRLFAVVGPCSIHDTEAAIEYALRLKALHEEFKDRIYLIMRVYFEKPRTTVGWKGLINDPDLNGTHQVEKGLRLARKILLDINELGLPAATETLDPITPQYIADLLTWSAIGARTTESQTHREMTSGLSMPVGFKNGTDGNLDIAVHAIQSAAHPHHFLGINHEGRASVVNTNGNQHCHIVLRGGKHGPNFDTLSIQDTEEQLRKEGVKPTIMVDCSHGNSNKRPEKQELVLRDIVRQIVDGNQSIVGTMIESHLHLGNQPISDEMQYGVSITDKCLDWENTERILREAYEHLGNL
;
A
#
# COMPACT_ATOMS: atom_id res chain seq x y z
N MET A 1 11.17 5.97 46.95
CA MET A 1 10.44 4.91 46.26
C MET A 1 11.11 4.63 44.91
N GLN A 2 11.27 3.39 44.53
CA GLN A 2 11.79 3.03 43.22
C GLN A 2 10.71 3.32 42.17
N SER A 3 11.08 3.90 41.01
CA SER A 3 10.13 4.18 39.94
C SER A 3 9.58 2.87 39.36
N THR A 4 8.27 2.80 39.16
CA THR A 4 7.59 1.64 38.53
C THR A 4 7.09 1.94 37.13
N ASN A 5 7.26 3.17 36.61
CA ASN A 5 6.79 3.63 35.30
C ASN A 5 7.96 4.21 34.51
N ASN A 6 7.93 4.02 33.19
CA ASN A 6 8.88 4.55 32.21
C ASN A 6 10.38 4.21 32.50
N ILE A 7 10.65 3.12 33.21
CA ILE A 7 12.02 2.73 33.57
C ILE A 7 12.93 2.41 32.40
N ASN A 8 12.34 2.05 31.24
CA ASN A 8 13.03 1.77 29.97
C ASN A 8 12.81 2.88 28.91
N VAL A 9 12.12 3.97 29.26
CA VAL A 9 11.87 5.10 28.36
C VAL A 9 12.94 6.16 28.59
N LYS A 10 13.71 6.46 27.54
CA LYS A 10 14.75 7.49 27.59
C LYS A 10 14.16 8.91 27.53
N GLN A 11 13.18 9.11 26.65
CA GLN A 11 12.56 10.41 26.40
C GLN A 11 11.19 10.24 25.75
N ILE A 12 10.28 11.15 26.04
CA ILE A 12 9.00 11.32 25.34
C ILE A 12 8.98 12.74 24.80
N THR A 13 8.84 12.90 23.47
CA THR A 13 8.75 14.20 22.82
C THR A 13 7.40 14.28 22.11
N PRO A 14 6.59 15.32 22.39
CA PRO A 14 5.35 15.54 21.65
C PRO A 14 5.62 15.75 20.16
N LEU A 15 4.75 15.24 19.30
CA LEU A 15 4.76 15.54 17.87
C LEU A 15 3.92 16.80 17.57
N THR A 16 4.29 17.52 16.53
CA THR A 16 3.42 18.57 15.96
C THR A 16 2.06 17.95 15.62
N PRO A 17 0.94 18.57 16.04
CA PRO A 17 -0.40 18.06 15.75
C PRO A 17 -0.68 17.88 14.25
N PRO A 18 -1.56 16.90 13.89
CA PRO A 18 -1.92 16.69 12.49
C PRO A 18 -2.46 17.94 11.78
N ASP A 19 -3.30 18.75 12.45
CA ASP A 19 -3.87 19.97 11.85
C ASP A 19 -2.79 21.01 11.52
N GLU A 20 -1.79 21.19 12.39
CA GLU A 20 -0.69 22.13 12.14
C GLU A 20 0.13 21.71 10.90
N ILE A 21 0.46 20.42 10.75
CA ILE A 21 1.17 19.92 9.56
C ILE A 21 0.30 20.04 8.29
N LYS A 22 -1.03 19.88 8.41
CA LYS A 22 -1.96 20.07 7.30
C LYS A 22 -2.13 21.54 6.93
N GLU A 23 -2.02 22.47 7.88
CA GLU A 23 -1.99 23.91 7.63
C GLU A 23 -0.68 24.35 6.96
N GLU A 24 0.47 23.77 7.37
CA GLU A 24 1.77 24.00 6.73
C GLU A 24 1.81 23.46 5.28
N LEU A 25 1.18 22.31 5.04
CA LEU A 25 1.15 21.58 3.78
C LEU A 25 -0.30 21.26 3.39
N PRO A 26 -1.08 22.26 2.96
CA PRO A 26 -2.50 22.12 2.72
C PRO A 26 -2.80 21.27 1.49
N LEU A 27 -3.92 20.53 1.56
CA LEU A 27 -4.48 19.83 0.42
C LEU A 27 -5.00 20.84 -0.60
N SER A 28 -4.42 20.84 -1.81
CA SER A 28 -4.89 21.68 -2.91
C SER A 28 -6.18 21.13 -3.51
N GLU A 29 -6.90 21.98 -4.26
CA GLU A 29 -8.11 21.58 -4.98
C GLU A 29 -7.82 20.43 -5.96
N LYS A 30 -6.73 20.53 -6.72
CA LYS A 30 -6.33 19.50 -7.71
C LYS A 30 -5.98 18.18 -7.05
N ALA A 31 -5.17 18.20 -5.99
CA ALA A 31 -4.83 16.98 -5.24
C ALA A 31 -6.08 16.35 -4.61
N CYS A 32 -6.99 17.17 -4.06
CA CYS A 32 -8.27 16.70 -3.54
C CYS A 32 -9.12 16.01 -4.61
N GLN A 33 -9.26 16.61 -5.80
CA GLN A 33 -9.98 16.03 -6.92
C GLN A 33 -9.36 14.69 -7.35
N THR A 34 -8.02 14.62 -7.45
CA THR A 34 -7.31 13.37 -7.76
C THR A 34 -7.66 12.26 -6.78
N VAL A 35 -7.57 12.53 -5.47
CA VAL A 35 -7.86 11.54 -4.43
C VAL A 35 -9.32 11.10 -4.45
N VAL A 36 -10.26 12.05 -4.52
CA VAL A 36 -11.71 11.75 -4.48
C VAL A 36 -12.12 10.91 -5.69
N GLN A 37 -11.70 11.31 -6.89
CA GLN A 37 -12.02 10.58 -8.13
C GLN A 37 -11.38 9.19 -8.12
N ALA A 38 -10.13 9.09 -7.68
CA ALA A 38 -9.42 7.83 -7.64
C ALA A 38 -10.02 6.86 -6.61
N ARG A 39 -10.43 7.33 -5.43
CA ARG A 39 -11.16 6.50 -4.45
C ARG A 39 -12.46 5.97 -5.02
N GLN A 40 -13.22 6.83 -5.73
CA GLN A 40 -14.45 6.38 -6.36
C GLN A 40 -14.19 5.35 -7.45
N THR A 41 -13.17 5.56 -8.29
CA THR A 41 -12.76 4.59 -9.32
C THR A 41 -12.41 3.24 -8.69
N VAL A 42 -11.59 3.21 -7.65
CA VAL A 42 -11.22 1.95 -6.99
C VAL A 42 -12.44 1.27 -6.37
N ARG A 43 -13.37 2.03 -5.74
CA ARG A 43 -14.62 1.47 -5.21
C ARG A 43 -15.45 0.83 -6.32
N ASN A 44 -15.64 1.52 -7.44
CA ASN A 44 -16.39 0.99 -8.57
C ASN A 44 -15.74 -0.30 -9.12
N ILE A 45 -14.41 -0.37 -9.17
CA ILE A 45 -13.69 -1.60 -9.56
C ILE A 45 -13.97 -2.73 -8.56
N LEU A 46 -13.89 -2.47 -7.25
CA LEU A 46 -14.18 -3.45 -6.20
C LEU A 46 -15.65 -3.90 -6.24
N ASP A 47 -16.57 -3.01 -6.63
CA ASP A 47 -17.99 -3.28 -6.73
C ASP A 47 -18.41 -3.91 -8.07
N ARG A 48 -17.49 -4.02 -9.03
CA ARG A 48 -17.72 -4.52 -10.40
C ARG A 48 -18.58 -3.59 -11.29
N GLU A 49 -18.63 -2.33 -10.93
CA GLU A 49 -19.23 -1.27 -11.75
C GLU A 49 -18.24 -0.73 -12.80
N ASP A 50 -16.96 -0.99 -12.60
CA ASP A 50 -15.85 -0.67 -13.48
C ASP A 50 -15.03 -1.94 -13.72
N HIS A 51 -14.81 -2.31 -14.97
CA HIS A 51 -14.14 -3.57 -15.35
C HIS A 51 -12.62 -3.46 -15.47
N ARG A 52 -12.06 -2.28 -15.26
CA ARG A 52 -10.60 -2.08 -15.32
C ARG A 52 -9.89 -2.86 -14.23
N LEU A 53 -8.65 -3.24 -14.51
CA LEU A 53 -7.72 -3.74 -13.52
C LEU A 53 -7.04 -2.55 -12.82
N PHE A 54 -7.09 -2.43 -11.49
CA PHE A 54 -6.23 -1.44 -10.84
C PHE A 54 -4.86 -2.04 -10.49
N ALA A 55 -3.79 -1.27 -10.68
CA ALA A 55 -2.43 -1.73 -10.42
C ALA A 55 -1.67 -0.73 -9.53
N VAL A 56 -1.20 -1.22 -8.38
CA VAL A 56 -0.37 -0.46 -7.44
C VAL A 56 1.09 -0.73 -7.76
N VAL A 57 1.77 0.25 -8.37
CA VAL A 57 3.11 0.08 -8.97
C VAL A 57 4.07 1.12 -8.41
N GLY A 58 5.25 0.69 -7.95
CA GLY A 58 6.28 1.61 -7.46
C GLY A 58 7.27 0.99 -6.50
N PRO A 59 8.17 1.81 -5.94
CA PRO A 59 9.24 1.35 -5.06
C PRO A 59 8.77 0.52 -3.87
N CYS A 60 9.58 -0.45 -3.46
CA CYS A 60 9.31 -1.22 -2.23
C CYS A 60 9.17 -0.28 -1.03
N SER A 61 10.02 0.76 -0.97
CA SER A 61 9.94 1.86 -0.01
C SER A 61 10.48 3.15 -0.63
N ILE A 62 9.93 4.28 -0.18
CA ILE A 62 10.46 5.60 -0.53
C ILE A 62 11.56 5.96 0.47
N HIS A 63 12.75 6.28 -0.01
CA HIS A 63 13.86 6.80 0.79
C HIS A 63 14.50 8.04 0.16
N ASP A 64 14.37 8.19 -1.16
CA ASP A 64 14.84 9.30 -1.96
C ASP A 64 13.64 10.03 -2.56
N THR A 65 13.50 11.31 -2.22
CA THR A 65 12.36 12.14 -2.63
C THR A 65 12.43 12.51 -4.11
N GLU A 66 13.62 12.74 -4.65
CA GLU A 66 13.84 13.11 -6.06
C GLU A 66 13.54 11.90 -6.96
N ALA A 67 14.08 10.74 -6.61
CA ALA A 67 13.81 9.49 -7.33
C ALA A 67 12.32 9.12 -7.28
N ALA A 68 11.61 9.41 -6.18
CA ALA A 68 10.18 9.18 -6.08
C ALA A 68 9.38 10.06 -7.05
N ILE A 69 9.72 11.34 -7.18
CA ILE A 69 9.05 12.26 -8.10
C ILE A 69 9.39 11.93 -9.56
N GLU A 70 10.63 11.58 -9.87
CA GLU A 70 10.98 11.10 -11.21
C GLU A 70 10.18 9.86 -11.59
N TYR A 71 10.07 8.89 -10.67
CA TYR A 71 9.25 7.69 -10.89
C TYR A 71 7.77 8.07 -11.11
N ALA A 72 7.24 9.00 -10.31
CA ALA A 72 5.86 9.48 -10.45
C ALA A 72 5.58 10.09 -11.83
N LEU A 73 6.50 10.90 -12.34
CA LEU A 73 6.36 11.51 -13.68
C LEU A 73 6.31 10.45 -14.78
N ARG A 74 7.16 9.44 -14.71
CA ARG A 74 7.16 8.32 -15.68
C ARG A 74 5.86 7.50 -15.56
N LEU A 75 5.44 7.16 -14.35
CA LEU A 75 4.22 6.38 -14.12
C LEU A 75 2.96 7.15 -14.53
N LYS A 76 2.96 8.48 -14.35
CA LYS A 76 1.85 9.35 -14.79
C LYS A 76 1.63 9.29 -16.29
N ALA A 77 2.69 9.23 -17.10
CA ALA A 77 2.56 9.08 -18.54
C ALA A 77 1.85 7.78 -18.91
N LEU A 78 2.23 6.66 -18.29
CA LEU A 78 1.56 5.37 -18.48
C LEU A 78 0.13 5.37 -17.92
N HIS A 79 -0.12 6.06 -16.79
CA HIS A 79 -1.46 6.19 -16.22
C HIS A 79 -2.45 6.82 -17.23
N GLU A 80 -2.04 7.89 -17.92
CA GLU A 80 -2.89 8.52 -18.93
C GLU A 80 -3.10 7.64 -20.18
N GLU A 81 -2.06 6.90 -20.56
CA GLU A 81 -2.12 6.01 -21.71
C GLU A 81 -3.01 4.78 -21.47
N PHE A 82 -2.96 4.22 -20.26
CA PHE A 82 -3.61 2.94 -19.94
C PHE A 82 -4.97 3.06 -19.24
N LYS A 83 -5.42 4.27 -18.97
CA LYS A 83 -6.58 4.57 -18.11
C LYS A 83 -7.90 3.95 -18.51
N ASP A 84 -8.04 3.47 -19.74
CA ASP A 84 -9.23 2.77 -20.25
C ASP A 84 -9.29 1.29 -19.86
N ARG A 85 -8.16 0.66 -19.50
CA ARG A 85 -8.08 -0.79 -19.14
C ARG A 85 -7.37 -1.04 -17.83
N ILE A 86 -6.31 -0.29 -17.55
CA ILE A 86 -5.52 -0.42 -16.31
C ILE A 86 -5.52 0.92 -15.57
N TYR A 87 -5.99 0.91 -14.34
CA TYR A 87 -5.96 2.07 -13.47
C TYR A 87 -4.71 2.04 -12.59
N LEU A 88 -3.66 2.78 -13.01
CA LEU A 88 -2.38 2.82 -12.29
C LEU A 88 -2.46 3.72 -11.05
N ILE A 89 -1.94 3.23 -9.95
CA ILE A 89 -1.82 3.93 -8.67
C ILE A 89 -0.35 3.82 -8.23
N MET A 90 0.28 4.92 -7.87
CA MET A 90 1.67 4.87 -7.41
C MET A 90 1.78 4.26 -6.02
N ARG A 91 2.64 3.27 -5.88
CA ARG A 91 3.04 2.69 -4.60
C ARG A 91 4.02 3.62 -3.90
N VAL A 92 3.62 4.16 -2.74
CA VAL A 92 4.38 5.16 -1.98
C VAL A 92 4.47 4.70 -0.52
N TYR A 93 5.34 3.74 -0.24
CA TYR A 93 5.47 3.15 1.10
C TYR A 93 6.53 3.88 1.91
N PHE A 94 6.11 4.53 2.98
CA PHE A 94 6.94 5.34 3.88
C PHE A 94 7.35 4.62 5.16
N GLU A 95 6.66 3.53 5.50
CA GLU A 95 6.88 2.75 6.69
C GLU A 95 7.15 1.29 6.31
N LYS A 96 8.06 0.65 7.04
CA LYS A 96 8.46 -0.74 6.76
C LYS A 96 8.39 -1.58 8.04
N PRO A 97 7.51 -2.60 8.10
CA PRO A 97 7.49 -3.53 9.20
C PRO A 97 8.78 -4.36 9.20
N ARG A 98 9.48 -4.37 10.33
CA ARG A 98 10.73 -5.13 10.49
C ARG A 98 10.51 -6.31 11.43
N THR A 99 10.95 -7.49 11.01
CA THR A 99 10.88 -8.70 11.85
C THR A 99 11.90 -8.63 12.99
N THR A 100 13.04 -7.98 12.73
CA THR A 100 14.10 -7.71 13.70
C THR A 100 14.42 -6.23 13.73
N VAL A 101 15.67 -5.83 13.78
CA VAL A 101 16.11 -4.44 13.66
C VAL A 101 16.35 -4.05 12.21
N GLY A 102 16.28 -2.76 11.90
CA GLY A 102 16.54 -2.21 10.57
C GLY A 102 15.82 -0.89 10.35
N TRP A 103 16.10 -0.21 9.26
CA TRP A 103 15.45 1.03 8.87
C TRP A 103 13.93 0.84 8.76
N LYS A 104 13.17 1.67 9.47
CA LYS A 104 11.71 1.56 9.60
C LYS A 104 10.93 2.37 8.55
N GLY A 105 11.62 3.04 7.65
CA GLY A 105 11.00 3.87 6.60
C GLY A 105 11.27 5.35 6.75
N LEU A 106 10.88 6.11 5.71
CA LEU A 106 11.12 7.54 5.58
C LEU A 106 10.53 8.34 6.76
N ILE A 107 9.34 7.98 7.23
CA ILE A 107 8.71 8.69 8.36
C ILE A 107 9.55 8.56 9.62
N ASN A 108 10.06 7.37 9.89
CA ASN A 108 10.78 7.09 11.14
C ASN A 108 12.23 7.58 11.15
N ASP A 109 12.91 7.54 9.99
CA ASP A 109 14.33 7.92 9.86
C ASP A 109 14.60 8.44 8.43
N PRO A 110 14.19 9.70 8.15
CA PRO A 110 14.26 10.28 6.81
C PRO A 110 15.69 10.49 6.30
N ASP A 111 16.63 10.70 7.22
CA ASP A 111 18.03 10.99 6.88
C ASP A 111 18.91 9.72 6.82
N LEU A 112 18.34 8.53 7.04
CA LEU A 112 19.03 7.23 7.00
C LEU A 112 20.23 7.11 7.95
N ASN A 113 20.29 7.94 8.99
CA ASN A 113 21.44 8.07 9.89
C ASN A 113 21.13 7.69 11.35
N GLY A 114 19.94 7.15 11.61
CA GLY A 114 19.50 6.73 12.94
C GLY A 114 19.17 7.88 13.91
N THR A 115 19.02 9.11 13.41
CA THR A 115 18.59 10.26 14.23
C THR A 115 17.09 10.27 14.50
N HIS A 116 16.31 9.50 13.75
CA HIS A 116 14.86 9.33 13.92
C HIS A 116 14.08 10.65 13.97
N GLN A 117 14.33 11.53 12.98
CA GLN A 117 13.64 12.81 12.82
C GLN A 117 12.20 12.61 12.32
N VAL A 118 11.33 12.02 13.16
CA VAL A 118 9.97 11.58 12.78
C VAL A 118 9.13 12.74 12.25
N GLU A 119 9.21 13.92 12.86
CA GLU A 119 8.47 15.11 12.39
C GLU A 119 8.89 15.55 10.98
N LYS A 120 10.18 15.52 10.69
CA LYS A 120 10.70 15.75 9.34
C LYS A 120 10.17 14.69 8.36
N GLY A 121 10.17 13.42 8.80
CA GLY A 121 9.66 12.32 7.99
C GLY A 121 8.18 12.45 7.66
N LEU A 122 7.33 12.88 8.61
CA LEU A 122 5.89 13.14 8.39
C LEU A 122 5.67 14.25 7.36
N ARG A 123 6.41 15.37 7.47
CA ARG A 123 6.33 16.47 6.49
C ARG A 123 6.78 16.04 5.09
N LEU A 124 7.88 15.29 5.00
CA LEU A 124 8.36 14.75 3.71
C LEU A 124 7.34 13.80 3.09
N ALA A 125 6.79 12.87 3.86
CA ALA A 125 5.78 11.93 3.38
C ALA A 125 4.55 12.67 2.85
N ARG A 126 4.03 13.66 3.61
CA ARG A 126 2.89 14.47 3.18
C ARG A 126 3.23 15.28 1.92
N LYS A 127 4.42 15.90 1.85
CA LYS A 127 4.86 16.68 0.69
C LYS A 127 4.93 15.83 -0.57
N ILE A 128 5.53 14.64 -0.50
CA ILE A 128 5.62 13.70 -1.63
C ILE A 128 4.20 13.31 -2.10
N LEU A 129 3.29 13.00 -1.19
CA LEU A 129 1.91 12.66 -1.54
C LEU A 129 1.17 13.83 -2.21
N LEU A 130 1.37 15.07 -1.72
CA LEU A 130 0.83 16.26 -2.36
C LEU A 130 1.35 16.40 -3.79
N ASP A 131 2.66 16.32 -3.98
CA ASP A 131 3.28 16.49 -5.30
C ASP A 131 2.78 15.42 -6.29
N ILE A 132 2.68 14.16 -5.87
CA ILE A 132 2.16 13.07 -6.71
C ILE A 132 0.68 13.32 -7.07
N ASN A 133 -0.17 13.69 -6.11
CA ASN A 133 -1.58 13.98 -6.40
C ASN A 133 -1.76 15.24 -7.26
N GLU A 134 -0.86 16.25 -7.13
CA GLU A 134 -0.83 17.42 -8.01
C GLU A 134 -0.52 17.06 -9.47
N LEU A 135 0.26 16.01 -9.73
CA LEU A 135 0.43 15.48 -11.08
C LEU A 135 -0.87 14.86 -11.64
N GLY A 136 -1.86 14.61 -10.79
CA GLY A 136 -3.06 13.84 -11.13
C GLY A 136 -2.79 12.33 -11.13
N LEU A 137 -1.79 11.86 -10.39
CA LEU A 137 -1.48 10.44 -10.20
C LEU A 137 -1.93 10.03 -8.79
N PRO A 138 -2.83 9.03 -8.65
CA PRO A 138 -3.25 8.55 -7.34
C PRO A 138 -2.12 7.80 -6.62
N ALA A 139 -2.13 7.85 -5.29
CA ALA A 139 -1.10 7.25 -4.44
C ALA A 139 -1.68 6.20 -3.48
N ALA A 140 -0.88 5.17 -3.20
CA ALA A 140 -1.20 4.08 -2.28
C ALA A 140 -0.04 3.80 -1.33
N THR A 141 -0.34 3.45 -0.07
CA THR A 141 0.68 3.11 0.93
C THR A 141 0.33 1.84 1.71
N GLU A 142 1.22 1.41 2.61
CA GLU A 142 0.91 0.50 3.71
C GLU A 142 0.66 1.33 4.96
N THR A 143 -0.49 1.12 5.60
CA THR A 143 -0.79 1.75 6.88
C THR A 143 -0.25 0.86 7.99
N LEU A 144 0.83 1.28 8.64
CA LEU A 144 1.54 0.50 9.67
C LEU A 144 1.37 1.11 11.06
N ASP A 145 1.81 2.34 11.28
CA ASP A 145 1.61 3.02 12.56
C ASP A 145 0.17 3.56 12.64
N PRO A 146 -0.56 3.30 13.75
CA PRO A 146 -1.96 3.73 13.86
C PRO A 146 -2.17 5.26 13.95
N ILE A 147 -1.11 6.03 14.20
CA ILE A 147 -1.16 7.49 14.29
C ILE A 147 -0.89 8.15 12.93
N THR A 148 0.00 7.58 12.12
CA THR A 148 0.38 8.10 10.80
C THR A 148 -0.80 8.48 9.90
N PRO A 149 -1.92 7.73 9.85
CA PRO A 149 -3.06 8.10 9.01
C PRO A 149 -3.63 9.49 9.29
N GLN A 150 -3.57 9.99 10.53
CA GLN A 150 -4.07 11.32 10.85
C GLN A 150 -3.32 12.44 10.10
N TYR A 151 -2.09 12.19 9.68
CA TYR A 151 -1.23 13.13 8.97
C TYR A 151 -1.33 13.05 7.45
N ILE A 152 -1.63 11.87 6.89
CA ILE A 152 -1.49 11.63 5.44
C ILE A 152 -2.69 10.95 4.78
N ALA A 153 -3.67 10.43 5.54
CA ALA A 153 -4.76 9.64 4.94
C ALA A 153 -5.63 10.43 3.95
N ASP A 154 -5.73 11.74 4.11
CA ASP A 154 -6.44 12.63 3.18
C ASP A 154 -5.85 12.65 1.76
N LEU A 155 -4.61 12.18 1.59
CA LEU A 155 -3.86 12.13 0.33
C LEU A 155 -3.75 10.73 -0.28
N LEU A 156 -4.37 9.72 0.32
CA LEU A 156 -4.27 8.33 -0.10
C LEU A 156 -5.52 7.86 -0.82
N THR A 157 -5.33 7.16 -1.92
CA THR A 157 -6.40 6.53 -2.71
C THR A 157 -6.71 5.11 -2.24
N TRP A 158 -5.68 4.36 -1.87
CA TRP A 158 -5.75 2.97 -1.43
C TRP A 158 -4.68 2.71 -0.38
N SER A 159 -4.92 1.76 0.51
CA SER A 159 -3.92 1.31 1.49
C SER A 159 -3.88 -0.20 1.62
N ALA A 160 -2.71 -0.73 2.01
CA ALA A 160 -2.56 -2.12 2.43
C ALA A 160 -2.41 -2.23 3.95
N ILE A 161 -2.90 -3.35 4.49
CA ILE A 161 -2.42 -3.88 5.78
C ILE A 161 -1.48 -5.04 5.48
N GLY A 162 -0.25 -4.94 5.96
CA GLY A 162 0.80 -5.91 5.67
C GLY A 162 0.57 -7.27 6.31
N ALA A 163 1.25 -8.30 5.78
CA ALA A 163 1.11 -9.68 6.26
C ALA A 163 1.48 -9.88 7.74
N ARG A 164 2.30 -8.99 8.31
CA ARG A 164 2.68 -9.05 9.74
C ARG A 164 1.69 -8.37 10.67
N THR A 165 0.77 -7.57 10.13
CA THR A 165 -0.17 -6.74 10.88
C THR A 165 -1.63 -7.08 10.60
N THR A 166 -1.94 -7.90 9.60
CA THR A 166 -3.30 -8.35 9.27
C THR A 166 -3.99 -9.07 10.45
N GLU A 167 -3.25 -9.76 11.29
CA GLU A 167 -3.78 -10.45 12.48
C GLU A 167 -4.02 -9.49 13.67
N SER A 168 -3.45 -8.29 13.65
CA SER A 168 -3.51 -7.32 14.74
C SER A 168 -4.89 -6.68 14.85
N GLN A 169 -5.51 -6.77 16.04
CA GLN A 169 -6.78 -6.10 16.35
C GLN A 169 -6.70 -4.60 16.11
N THR A 170 -5.63 -3.94 16.55
CA THR A 170 -5.41 -2.50 16.38
C THR A 170 -5.49 -2.09 14.91
N HIS A 171 -4.89 -2.87 13.99
CA HIS A 171 -4.91 -2.56 12.56
C HIS A 171 -6.28 -2.81 11.92
N ARG A 172 -7.03 -3.80 12.39
CA ARG A 172 -8.41 -4.06 11.94
C ARG A 172 -9.36 -2.94 12.38
N GLU A 173 -9.25 -2.50 13.65
CA GLU A 173 -10.00 -1.38 14.19
C GLU A 173 -9.65 -0.07 13.47
N MET A 174 -8.37 0.25 13.29
CA MET A 174 -7.92 1.40 12.52
C MET A 174 -8.51 1.39 11.10
N THR A 175 -8.45 0.25 10.41
CA THR A 175 -8.95 0.10 9.04
C THR A 175 -10.45 0.40 8.94
N SER A 176 -11.25 0.08 9.97
CA SER A 176 -12.68 0.38 10.01
C SER A 176 -13.00 1.87 9.89
N GLY A 177 -12.03 2.75 10.19
CA GLY A 177 -12.15 4.21 10.12
C GLY A 177 -11.44 4.85 8.92
N LEU A 178 -10.66 4.09 8.13
CA LEU A 178 -9.96 4.64 6.98
C LEU A 178 -10.93 5.02 5.86
N SER A 179 -10.69 6.16 5.22
CA SER A 179 -11.56 6.74 4.20
C SER A 179 -11.38 6.13 2.80
N MET A 180 -10.32 5.35 2.59
CA MET A 180 -10.01 4.70 1.32
C MET A 180 -10.27 3.20 1.38
N PRO A 181 -10.41 2.52 0.24
CA PRO A 181 -10.36 1.06 0.16
C PRO A 181 -9.07 0.49 0.71
N VAL A 182 -9.15 -0.68 1.37
CA VAL A 182 -8.01 -1.31 2.03
C VAL A 182 -7.87 -2.78 1.65
N GLY A 183 -6.66 -3.17 1.26
CA GLY A 183 -6.30 -4.56 1.00
C GLY A 183 -5.60 -5.22 2.18
N PHE A 184 -6.14 -6.31 2.70
CA PHE A 184 -5.51 -7.12 3.74
C PHE A 184 -4.67 -8.23 3.10
N LYS A 185 -3.36 -8.22 3.34
CA LYS A 185 -2.47 -9.28 2.86
C LYS A 185 -2.67 -10.55 3.68
N ASN A 186 -2.69 -11.71 3.03
CA ASN A 186 -2.61 -13.00 3.71
C ASN A 186 -1.34 -13.09 4.57
N GLY A 187 -1.34 -13.98 5.54
CA GLY A 187 -0.23 -14.20 6.47
C GLY A 187 1.09 -14.52 5.77
N THR A 188 2.20 -14.33 6.48
CA THR A 188 3.55 -14.64 5.96
C THR A 188 3.75 -16.13 5.68
N ASP A 189 2.99 -17.00 6.34
CA ASP A 189 2.92 -18.44 6.12
C ASP A 189 2.05 -18.83 4.91
N GLY A 190 1.19 -17.94 4.44
CA GLY A 190 0.22 -18.17 3.37
C GLY A 190 -1.22 -18.27 3.85
N ASN A 191 -1.48 -18.19 5.17
CA ASN A 191 -2.80 -18.35 5.75
C ASN A 191 -3.76 -17.24 5.27
N LEU A 192 -4.92 -17.64 4.73
CA LEU A 192 -5.97 -16.77 4.22
C LEU A 192 -6.97 -16.37 5.32
N ASP A 193 -7.23 -17.24 6.31
CA ASP A 193 -8.23 -17.00 7.36
C ASP A 193 -8.03 -15.67 8.06
N ILE A 194 -6.78 -15.32 8.35
CA ILE A 194 -6.46 -14.07 9.06
C ILE A 194 -6.85 -12.83 8.25
N ALA A 195 -6.75 -12.88 6.92
CA ALA A 195 -7.15 -11.79 6.03
C ALA A 195 -8.67 -11.73 5.89
N VAL A 196 -9.35 -12.88 5.79
CA VAL A 196 -10.83 -12.96 5.74
C VAL A 196 -11.44 -12.41 7.03
N HIS A 197 -10.95 -12.86 8.19
CA HIS A 197 -11.39 -12.33 9.49
C HIS A 197 -11.09 -10.82 9.66
N ALA A 198 -9.97 -10.33 9.09
CA ALA A 198 -9.63 -8.92 9.12
C ALA A 198 -10.62 -8.08 8.29
N ILE A 199 -11.01 -8.56 7.10
CA ILE A 199 -12.01 -7.92 6.25
C ILE A 199 -13.37 -7.87 6.99
N GLN A 200 -13.83 -8.98 7.55
CA GLN A 200 -15.06 -9.03 8.33
C GLN A 200 -15.02 -8.06 9.51
N SER A 201 -13.94 -8.08 10.30
CA SER A 201 -13.79 -7.19 11.45
C SER A 201 -13.81 -5.72 11.02
N ALA A 202 -13.00 -5.33 10.03
CA ALA A 202 -12.90 -3.94 9.58
C ALA A 202 -14.19 -3.39 8.94
N ALA A 203 -15.09 -4.27 8.48
CA ALA A 203 -16.41 -3.89 7.94
C ALA A 203 -17.39 -3.42 9.03
N HIS A 204 -17.10 -3.69 10.32
CA HIS A 204 -17.97 -3.32 11.44
C HIS A 204 -17.50 -2.02 12.13
N PRO A 205 -18.41 -1.32 12.83
CA PRO A 205 -18.04 -0.19 13.70
C PRO A 205 -17.15 -0.63 14.85
N HIS A 206 -16.17 0.21 15.20
CA HIS A 206 -15.26 0.01 16.33
C HIS A 206 -15.10 1.24 17.19
N HIS A 207 -14.60 1.04 18.42
CA HIS A 207 -14.26 2.08 19.38
C HIS A 207 -12.85 1.78 19.93
N PHE A 208 -11.87 2.63 19.66
CA PHE A 208 -10.48 2.37 20.04
C PHE A 208 -9.74 3.65 20.42
N LEU A 209 -8.56 3.47 21.02
CA LEU A 209 -7.69 4.59 21.40
C LEU A 209 -6.87 5.07 20.20
N GLY A 210 -6.93 6.36 19.93
CA GLY A 210 -6.17 7.02 18.87
C GLY A 210 -5.85 8.46 19.24
N ILE A 211 -5.53 9.27 18.26
CA ILE A 211 -5.39 10.73 18.42
C ILE A 211 -6.41 11.47 17.56
N ASN A 212 -6.82 12.64 18.02
CA ASN A 212 -7.62 13.57 17.23
C ASN A 212 -6.71 14.48 16.37
N HIS A 213 -7.31 15.39 15.63
CA HIS A 213 -6.59 16.33 14.77
C HIS A 213 -5.66 17.29 15.53
N GLU A 214 -5.95 17.56 16.80
CA GLU A 214 -5.10 18.35 17.70
C GLU A 214 -3.97 17.52 18.35
N GLY A 215 -3.79 16.27 17.96
CA GLY A 215 -2.77 15.37 18.50
C GLY A 215 -3.08 14.82 19.92
N ARG A 216 -4.31 15.02 20.42
CA ARG A 216 -4.70 14.57 21.77
C ARG A 216 -5.19 13.13 21.74
N ALA A 217 -4.79 12.34 22.73
CA ALA A 217 -5.33 11.00 22.95
C ALA A 217 -6.86 11.05 23.03
N SER A 218 -7.53 10.23 22.23
CA SER A 218 -8.98 10.27 22.04
C SER A 218 -9.56 8.89 21.82
N VAL A 219 -10.84 8.73 22.10
CA VAL A 219 -11.60 7.56 21.66
C VAL A 219 -12.09 7.81 20.24
N VAL A 220 -11.63 6.98 19.30
CA VAL A 220 -12.06 7.01 17.91
C VAL A 220 -13.26 6.08 17.74
N ASN A 221 -14.35 6.60 17.20
CA ASN A 221 -15.55 5.84 16.87
C ASN A 221 -15.68 5.75 15.35
N THR A 222 -15.82 4.55 14.80
CA THR A 222 -15.86 4.31 13.36
C THR A 222 -17.19 3.71 12.90
N ASN A 223 -17.47 3.79 11.60
CA ASN A 223 -18.67 3.22 10.98
C ASN A 223 -18.44 1.86 10.32
N GLY A 224 -17.19 1.41 10.23
CA GLY A 224 -16.79 0.27 9.41
C GLY A 224 -16.42 0.68 7.98
N ASN A 225 -15.47 -0.06 7.38
CA ASN A 225 -15.01 0.13 6.00
C ASN A 225 -15.48 -1.04 5.13
N GLN A 226 -16.47 -0.77 4.27
CA GLN A 226 -17.10 -1.79 3.42
C GLN A 226 -16.24 -2.17 2.19
N HIS A 227 -15.19 -1.39 1.86
CA HIS A 227 -14.34 -1.62 0.69
C HIS A 227 -13.00 -2.26 1.08
N CYS A 228 -13.07 -3.25 1.98
CA CYS A 228 -11.92 -4.10 2.29
C CYS A 228 -11.92 -5.34 1.40
N HIS A 229 -10.72 -5.78 0.99
CA HIS A 229 -10.54 -6.94 0.13
C HIS A 229 -9.23 -7.68 0.46
N ILE A 230 -9.08 -8.90 -0.09
CA ILE A 230 -7.89 -9.70 0.14
C ILE A 230 -6.76 -9.35 -0.84
N VAL A 231 -5.52 -9.42 -0.36
CA VAL A 231 -4.31 -9.34 -1.19
C VAL A 231 -3.51 -10.62 -1.04
N LEU A 232 -3.40 -11.38 -2.12
CA LEU A 232 -2.60 -12.60 -2.20
C LEU A 232 -1.14 -12.26 -2.47
N ARG A 233 -0.26 -12.55 -1.51
CA ARG A 233 1.17 -12.22 -1.60
C ARG A 233 2.09 -13.45 -1.58
N GLY A 234 1.50 -14.66 -1.73
CA GLY A 234 2.22 -15.90 -1.48
C GLY A 234 2.52 -16.12 -0.01
N GLY A 235 3.20 -17.19 0.31
CA GLY A 235 3.53 -17.54 1.66
C GLY A 235 4.79 -18.41 1.77
N LYS A 236 5.03 -18.92 2.96
CA LYS A 236 6.16 -19.79 3.26
C LYS A 236 6.11 -21.11 2.48
N HIS A 237 4.90 -21.55 2.13
CA HIS A 237 4.66 -22.81 1.42
C HIS A 237 4.64 -22.64 -0.11
N GLY A 238 4.74 -21.43 -0.62
CA GLY A 238 4.81 -21.13 -2.05
C GLY A 238 3.96 -19.95 -2.50
N PRO A 239 3.88 -19.74 -3.81
CA PRO A 239 2.98 -18.79 -4.44
C PRO A 239 1.51 -19.14 -4.23
N ASN A 240 0.60 -18.13 -4.39
CA ASN A 240 -0.84 -18.31 -4.32
C ASN A 240 -1.60 -17.45 -5.36
N PHE A 241 -1.03 -17.32 -6.56
CA PHE A 241 -1.61 -16.55 -7.66
C PHE A 241 -2.19 -17.42 -8.78
N ASP A 242 -1.85 -18.70 -8.81
CA ASP A 242 -2.32 -19.65 -9.83
C ASP A 242 -3.85 -19.88 -9.74
N THR A 243 -4.40 -20.44 -10.82
CA THR A 243 -5.86 -20.63 -10.97
C THR A 243 -6.49 -21.40 -9.81
N LEU A 244 -5.81 -22.45 -9.29
CA LEU A 244 -6.36 -23.24 -8.18
C LEU A 244 -6.35 -22.42 -6.89
N SER A 245 -5.25 -21.73 -6.60
CA SER A 245 -5.14 -20.84 -5.42
C SER A 245 -6.18 -19.72 -5.46
N ILE A 246 -6.49 -19.16 -6.63
CA ILE A 246 -7.55 -18.16 -6.81
C ILE A 246 -8.92 -18.78 -6.52
N GLN A 247 -9.23 -19.95 -7.09
CA GLN A 247 -10.50 -20.66 -6.86
C GLN A 247 -10.70 -21.01 -5.38
N ASP A 248 -9.70 -21.57 -4.72
CA ASP A 248 -9.73 -21.88 -3.28
C ASP A 248 -10.00 -20.61 -2.45
N THR A 249 -9.35 -19.49 -2.82
CA THR A 249 -9.59 -18.20 -2.17
C THR A 249 -11.03 -17.71 -2.39
N GLU A 250 -11.56 -17.83 -3.59
CA GLU A 250 -12.94 -17.46 -3.91
C GLU A 250 -13.94 -18.28 -3.09
N GLU A 251 -13.72 -19.60 -3.01
CA GLU A 251 -14.61 -20.51 -2.23
C GLU A 251 -14.58 -20.14 -0.76
N GLN A 252 -13.40 -19.89 -0.21
CA GLN A 252 -13.25 -19.50 1.19
C GLN A 252 -13.96 -18.17 1.48
N LEU A 253 -13.77 -17.14 0.63
CA LEU A 253 -14.45 -15.85 0.78
C LEU A 253 -15.97 -16.01 0.73
N ARG A 254 -16.51 -16.79 -0.23
CA ARG A 254 -17.95 -17.05 -0.34
C ARG A 254 -18.49 -17.80 0.88
N LYS A 255 -17.77 -18.79 1.38
CA LYS A 255 -18.14 -19.55 2.59
C LYS A 255 -18.26 -18.64 3.81
N GLU A 256 -17.40 -17.67 3.93
CA GLU A 256 -17.36 -16.70 5.03
C GLU A 256 -18.27 -15.47 4.80
N GLY A 257 -19.06 -15.46 3.71
CA GLY A 257 -19.99 -14.37 3.39
C GLY A 257 -19.29 -13.09 2.90
N VAL A 258 -18.04 -13.20 2.46
CA VAL A 258 -17.26 -12.08 1.91
C VAL A 258 -17.30 -12.14 0.37
N LYS A 259 -17.53 -11.00 -0.28
CA LYS A 259 -17.49 -10.91 -1.74
C LYS A 259 -16.09 -11.30 -2.25
N PRO A 260 -15.97 -12.22 -3.22
CA PRO A 260 -14.69 -12.58 -3.81
C PRO A 260 -14.09 -11.41 -4.58
N THR A 261 -13.21 -10.67 -3.95
CA THR A 261 -12.53 -9.50 -4.50
C THR A 261 -11.05 -9.62 -4.15
N ILE A 262 -10.23 -9.94 -5.14
CA ILE A 262 -8.84 -10.40 -4.98
C ILE A 262 -7.89 -9.44 -5.68
N MET A 263 -6.90 -8.96 -4.95
CA MET A 263 -5.70 -8.35 -5.51
C MET A 263 -4.55 -9.36 -5.43
N VAL A 264 -3.71 -9.43 -6.45
CA VAL A 264 -2.50 -10.26 -6.45
C VAL A 264 -1.26 -9.39 -6.38
N ASP A 265 -0.50 -9.58 -5.32
CA ASP A 265 0.84 -9.00 -5.17
C ASP A 265 1.85 -9.85 -5.94
N CYS A 266 2.38 -9.32 -7.05
CA CYS A 266 3.34 -10.01 -7.91
C CYS A 266 4.71 -10.21 -7.26
N SER A 267 5.02 -9.46 -6.20
CA SER A 267 6.28 -9.53 -5.45
C SER A 267 6.22 -10.60 -4.32
N HIS A 268 7.05 -10.46 -3.32
CA HIS A 268 7.07 -11.24 -2.08
C HIS A 268 7.13 -12.76 -2.31
N GLY A 269 6.21 -13.53 -1.71
CA GLY A 269 6.13 -14.98 -1.84
C GLY A 269 5.76 -15.45 -3.24
N ASN A 270 4.96 -14.68 -3.99
CA ASN A 270 4.54 -15.03 -5.34
C ASN A 270 5.70 -15.04 -6.34
N SER A 271 6.70 -14.17 -6.17
CA SER A 271 7.93 -14.16 -6.98
C SER A 271 9.14 -14.79 -6.27
N ASN A 272 8.97 -15.32 -5.05
CA ASN A 272 10.08 -15.73 -4.19
C ASN A 272 11.12 -14.60 -4.00
N LYS A 273 10.66 -13.34 -3.89
CA LYS A 273 11.48 -12.11 -3.79
C LYS A 273 12.46 -11.89 -4.95
N ARG A 274 12.18 -12.47 -6.09
CA ARG A 274 12.96 -12.31 -7.32
C ARG A 274 12.21 -11.36 -8.25
N PRO A 275 12.71 -10.14 -8.48
CA PRO A 275 11.97 -9.10 -9.21
C PRO A 275 11.60 -9.55 -10.63
N GLU A 276 12.49 -10.27 -11.31
CA GLU A 276 12.25 -10.79 -12.66
C GLU A 276 11.07 -11.78 -12.75
N LYS A 277 10.66 -12.38 -11.64
CA LYS A 277 9.51 -13.30 -11.61
C LYS A 277 8.18 -12.59 -11.46
N GLN A 278 8.15 -11.31 -11.13
CA GLN A 278 6.91 -10.54 -11.06
C GLN A 278 6.17 -10.53 -12.42
N GLU A 279 6.92 -10.53 -13.51
CA GLU A 279 6.39 -10.67 -14.87
C GLU A 279 5.56 -11.93 -15.06
N LEU A 280 6.06 -13.09 -14.58
CA LEU A 280 5.36 -14.36 -14.71
C LEU A 280 4.02 -14.35 -13.95
N VAL A 281 4.01 -13.73 -12.77
CA VAL A 281 2.79 -13.57 -11.97
C VAL A 281 1.80 -12.67 -12.69
N LEU A 282 2.24 -11.51 -13.19
CA LEU A 282 1.37 -10.58 -13.91
C LEU A 282 0.76 -11.22 -15.16
N ARG A 283 1.55 -11.93 -15.96
CA ARG A 283 1.05 -12.63 -17.16
C ARG A 283 0.01 -13.70 -16.81
N ASP A 284 0.21 -14.43 -15.72
CA ASP A 284 -0.73 -15.48 -15.31
C ASP A 284 -2.08 -14.88 -14.87
N ILE A 285 -2.08 -13.84 -14.03
CA ILE A 285 -3.33 -13.20 -13.60
C ILE A 285 -4.06 -12.51 -14.75
N VAL A 286 -3.33 -11.86 -15.67
CA VAL A 286 -3.95 -11.27 -16.88
C VAL A 286 -4.61 -12.33 -17.74
N ARG A 287 -3.94 -13.48 -17.95
CA ARG A 287 -4.53 -14.63 -18.64
C ARG A 287 -5.81 -15.10 -17.95
N GLN A 288 -5.80 -15.27 -16.62
CA GLN A 288 -6.98 -15.69 -15.87
C GLN A 288 -8.15 -14.69 -16.03
N ILE A 289 -7.86 -13.38 -16.04
CA ILE A 289 -8.89 -12.35 -16.29
C ILE A 289 -9.46 -12.49 -17.71
N VAL A 290 -8.60 -12.62 -18.73
CA VAL A 290 -9.03 -12.81 -20.13
C VAL A 290 -9.82 -14.11 -20.31
N ASP A 291 -9.47 -15.16 -19.57
CA ASP A 291 -10.18 -16.44 -19.54
C ASP A 291 -11.52 -16.36 -18.76
N GLY A 292 -11.89 -15.18 -18.25
CA GLY A 292 -13.20 -14.90 -17.66
C GLY A 292 -13.25 -14.84 -16.14
N ASN A 293 -12.09 -14.87 -15.44
CA ASN A 293 -12.08 -14.65 -13.99
C ASN A 293 -12.47 -13.22 -13.65
N GLN A 294 -13.50 -13.07 -12.84
CA GLN A 294 -14.01 -11.76 -12.40
C GLN A 294 -13.60 -11.39 -10.98
N SER A 295 -12.99 -12.28 -10.21
CA SER A 295 -12.61 -12.02 -8.82
C SER A 295 -11.31 -11.23 -8.70
N ILE A 296 -10.41 -11.38 -9.68
CA ILE A 296 -9.15 -10.62 -9.73
C ILE A 296 -9.45 -9.20 -10.20
N VAL A 297 -9.24 -8.23 -9.31
CA VAL A 297 -9.54 -6.80 -9.56
C VAL A 297 -8.32 -5.93 -9.57
N GLY A 298 -7.21 -6.40 -8.99
CA GLY A 298 -6.02 -5.59 -8.85
C GLY A 298 -4.74 -6.40 -8.78
N THR A 299 -3.66 -5.70 -8.99
CA THR A 299 -2.29 -6.23 -8.88
C THR A 299 -1.36 -5.24 -8.18
N MET A 300 -0.26 -5.76 -7.63
CA MET A 300 0.79 -4.94 -7.03
C MET A 300 2.15 -5.36 -7.57
N ILE A 301 2.99 -4.37 -7.91
CA ILE A 301 4.32 -4.58 -8.50
C ILE A 301 5.33 -3.72 -7.75
N GLU A 302 6.41 -4.33 -7.25
CA GLU A 302 7.56 -3.62 -6.70
C GLU A 302 8.54 -3.27 -7.81
N SER A 303 8.65 -1.97 -8.09
CA SER A 303 9.41 -1.40 -9.18
C SER A 303 10.10 -0.11 -8.76
N HIS A 304 11.30 0.15 -9.29
CA HIS A 304 12.02 1.39 -9.10
C HIS A 304 12.67 1.83 -10.43
N LEU A 305 13.42 2.94 -10.43
CA LEU A 305 14.12 3.41 -11.64
C LEU A 305 15.15 2.37 -12.12
N HIS A 306 15.84 1.70 -11.19
CA HIS A 306 16.85 0.69 -11.48
C HIS A 306 16.58 -0.62 -10.76
N LEU A 307 17.10 -1.72 -11.34
CA LEU A 307 16.89 -3.10 -10.90
C LEU A 307 17.56 -3.40 -9.55
N GLY A 308 16.88 -4.16 -8.72
CA GLY A 308 17.47 -4.80 -7.54
C GLY A 308 17.35 -3.98 -6.27
N ASN A 309 18.33 -4.13 -5.39
CA ASN A 309 18.43 -3.39 -4.13
C ASN A 309 19.89 -3.23 -3.71
N GLN A 310 20.13 -2.31 -2.78
CA GLN A 310 21.43 -1.98 -2.20
C GLN A 310 21.34 -1.82 -0.68
N PRO A 311 22.43 -1.98 0.06
CA PRO A 311 22.49 -1.61 1.47
C PRO A 311 22.50 -0.07 1.63
N ILE A 312 22.11 0.39 2.82
CA ILE A 312 22.27 1.81 3.20
C ILE A 312 23.77 2.07 3.38
N SER A 313 24.30 3.04 2.65
CA SER A 313 25.71 3.47 2.69
C SER A 313 25.85 4.92 2.23
N ASP A 314 27.03 5.51 2.39
CA ASP A 314 27.32 6.87 1.93
C ASP A 314 27.41 6.98 0.38
N GLU A 315 27.56 5.85 -0.32
CA GLU A 315 27.68 5.79 -1.80
C GLU A 315 26.48 5.03 -2.42
N MET A 316 25.26 5.41 -2.04
CA MET A 316 24.07 4.79 -2.63
C MET A 316 23.87 5.22 -4.09
N GLN A 317 23.46 4.26 -4.91
CA GLN A 317 23.07 4.51 -6.29
C GLN A 317 21.66 5.12 -6.32
N TYR A 318 21.48 6.20 -7.07
CA TYR A 318 20.20 6.83 -7.31
C TYR A 318 19.19 5.84 -7.92
N GLY A 319 17.96 5.88 -7.46
CA GLY A 319 16.87 5.06 -8.02
C GLY A 319 16.95 3.56 -7.80
N VAL A 320 17.80 3.08 -6.88
CA VAL A 320 17.90 1.68 -6.46
C VAL A 320 17.29 1.50 -5.08
N SER A 321 16.45 0.48 -4.88
CA SER A 321 15.78 0.18 -3.60
C SER A 321 16.80 -0.07 -2.48
N ILE A 322 16.48 0.36 -1.25
CA ILE A 322 17.24 0.01 -0.03
C ILE A 322 16.52 -1.03 0.85
N THR A 323 15.42 -1.57 0.36
CA THR A 323 14.66 -2.62 1.03
C THR A 323 14.58 -3.88 0.17
N ASP A 324 13.40 -4.38 -0.20
CA ASP A 324 13.31 -5.54 -1.10
C ASP A 324 13.68 -5.16 -2.54
N LYS A 325 14.15 -6.14 -3.32
CA LYS A 325 14.54 -5.96 -4.72
C LYS A 325 13.34 -5.53 -5.57
N CYS A 326 13.54 -4.51 -6.40
CA CYS A 326 12.55 -4.01 -7.34
C CYS A 326 12.91 -4.34 -8.79
N LEU A 327 11.90 -4.43 -9.68
CA LEU A 327 12.10 -4.32 -11.12
C LEU A 327 12.65 -2.93 -11.46
N ASP A 328 13.39 -2.81 -12.57
CA ASP A 328 13.70 -1.52 -13.17
C ASP A 328 12.51 -0.95 -13.93
N TRP A 329 12.64 0.32 -14.31
CA TRP A 329 11.60 1.02 -15.06
C TRP A 329 11.30 0.39 -16.43
N GLU A 330 12.34 0.05 -17.20
CA GLU A 330 12.20 -0.48 -18.57
C GLU A 330 11.39 -1.78 -18.57
N ASN A 331 11.73 -2.71 -17.69
CA ASN A 331 10.97 -3.96 -17.56
C ASN A 331 9.55 -3.71 -17.02
N THR A 332 9.38 -2.77 -16.10
CA THR A 332 8.06 -2.43 -15.57
C THR A 332 7.14 -1.86 -16.66
N GLU A 333 7.63 -0.91 -17.46
CA GLU A 333 6.87 -0.37 -18.58
C GLU A 333 6.51 -1.45 -19.59
N ARG A 334 7.47 -2.31 -19.95
CA ARG A 334 7.26 -3.41 -20.89
C ARG A 334 6.15 -4.36 -20.44
N ILE A 335 6.22 -4.86 -19.17
CA ILE A 335 5.22 -5.82 -18.68
C ILE A 335 3.82 -5.19 -18.51
N LEU A 336 3.74 -3.91 -18.18
CA LEU A 336 2.48 -3.18 -18.10
C LEU A 336 1.87 -2.96 -19.49
N ARG A 337 2.67 -2.66 -20.53
CA ARG A 337 2.23 -2.58 -21.91
C ARG A 337 1.71 -3.91 -22.43
N GLU A 338 2.42 -4.99 -22.17
CA GLU A 338 1.98 -6.35 -22.51
C GLU A 338 0.63 -6.68 -21.83
N ALA A 339 0.49 -6.37 -20.53
CA ALA A 339 -0.76 -6.56 -19.81
C ALA A 339 -1.91 -5.73 -20.41
N TYR A 340 -1.66 -4.46 -20.74
CA TYR A 340 -2.63 -3.57 -21.36
C TYR A 340 -3.11 -4.10 -22.72
N GLU A 341 -2.20 -4.59 -23.58
CA GLU A 341 -2.53 -5.18 -24.87
C GLU A 341 -3.41 -6.43 -24.72
N HIS A 342 -3.06 -7.33 -23.79
CA HIS A 342 -3.81 -8.56 -23.58
C HIS A 342 -5.21 -8.30 -23.00
N LEU A 343 -5.36 -7.33 -22.09
CA LEU A 343 -6.66 -6.92 -21.55
C LEU A 343 -7.57 -6.25 -22.60
N GLY A 344 -7.03 -5.81 -23.72
CA GLY A 344 -7.81 -5.22 -24.81
C GLY A 344 -8.68 -6.18 -25.60
N ASN A 345 -8.62 -7.46 -25.28
CA ASN A 345 -9.47 -8.50 -25.89
C ASN A 345 -10.73 -8.82 -25.04
N LEU A 346 -11.00 -8.02 -24.00
CA LEU A 346 -12.20 -8.09 -23.14
C LEU A 346 -13.30 -7.12 -23.68
#